data_4ee6994db7e105bb650eb5894cabdc1b
#
_entry.id   4ee6994db7e105bb650eb5894cabdc1b
#
_cell.length_a   1.000
_cell.length_b   1.000
_cell.length_c   1.000
_cell.angle_alpha   90.00
_cell.angle_beta   90.00
_cell.angle_gamma   90.00
#
_symmetry.space_group_name_H-M   'P 1'
#
loop_
_entity.id
_entity.type
_entity.pdbx_description
1 polymer ?
#
loop_
_entity_poly.entity_id
_entity_poly.type
_entity_poly.pdbx_seq_one_letter_code
_entity_poly.pdbx_strand_id
1 'polypeptide(L)'
;MSLTRSRKIALVCATAVLLLTAMLQALHFSRDSASSARQHLLQLVPADATAVIYVDLDELRASPFLAELYAWIPHSSEDSEYLQFVRDTGFSYERDLQRVVVAISNHGSVTNIFAIADGKFDRKKVEAFFDRNGKSAQHGKWKAFRLNATANEKPLWVAFLSNERIAFSDFENPSAGVSATPSDSFHGEWNPRFERLAGSPLFAVIRQDPSIESALNAAAPGGFHSPQLSALLGQLQWISIAGKPDSDQLRVVAEGECLAPLTASQLSDFLQGLLLLAQNGLNDPKLRQKMNPEEREAYLELLKSADIQKIDRGEWKSVRVMLEITPKFLDIARVASTAVPADQTSAPPENPQKPAATSKSKSRKKK
;
A
#
# COMPACT_ATOMS: atom_id res chain seq x y z
N MET A 1 4.56 -6.44 64.72
CA MET A 1 3.55 -5.41 64.37
C MET A 1 2.70 -5.94 63.21
N SER A 2 1.49 -6.46 63.53
CA SER A 2 0.58 -6.94 62.45
C SER A 2 -0.20 -5.75 61.89
N LEU A 3 -0.01 -5.46 60.61
CA LEU A 3 -0.79 -4.45 59.87
C LEU A 3 -2.28 -4.84 59.90
N THR A 4 -3.11 -3.92 60.40
CA THR A 4 -4.56 -4.07 60.41
C THR A 4 -5.11 -4.34 58.99
N ARG A 5 -6.14 -5.16 58.86
CA ARG A 5 -6.72 -5.63 57.58
C ARG A 5 -7.03 -4.49 56.62
N SER A 6 -7.46 -3.33 57.13
CA SER A 6 -7.75 -2.11 56.36
C SER A 6 -6.48 -1.49 55.72
N ARG A 7 -5.33 -1.52 56.43
CA ARG A 7 -4.06 -1.00 55.90
C ARG A 7 -3.49 -1.92 54.79
N LYS A 8 -3.72 -3.23 54.85
CA LYS A 8 -3.33 -4.16 53.80
C LYS A 8 -4.15 -3.93 52.52
N ILE A 9 -5.47 -3.68 52.65
CA ILE A 9 -6.34 -3.38 51.51
C ILE A 9 -5.95 -2.03 50.91
N ALA A 10 -5.70 -1.00 51.68
CA ALA A 10 -5.26 0.30 51.19
C ALA A 10 -3.90 0.21 50.47
N LEU A 11 -2.97 -0.61 50.92
CA LEU A 11 -1.67 -0.82 50.28
C LEU A 11 -1.84 -1.54 48.94
N VAL A 12 -2.70 -2.56 48.86
CA VAL A 12 -2.99 -3.29 47.59
C VAL A 12 -3.68 -2.38 46.59
N CYS A 13 -4.63 -1.55 47.03
CA CYS A 13 -5.28 -0.58 46.11
C CYS A 13 -4.30 0.48 45.61
N ALA A 14 -3.40 0.99 46.48
CA ALA A 14 -2.40 1.98 46.09
C ALA A 14 -1.38 1.39 45.07
N THR A 15 -0.94 0.13 45.29
CA THR A 15 -0.05 -0.53 44.34
C THR A 15 -0.75 -0.86 43.02
N ALA A 16 -2.02 -1.24 43.02
CA ALA A 16 -2.81 -1.45 41.79
C ALA A 16 -2.97 -0.16 40.99
N VAL A 17 -3.26 0.97 41.64
CA VAL A 17 -3.37 2.28 40.99
C VAL A 17 -2.02 2.74 40.42
N LEU A 18 -0.91 2.53 41.13
CA LEU A 18 0.44 2.83 40.67
C LEU A 18 0.83 1.98 39.44
N LEU A 19 0.49 0.69 39.44
CA LEU A 19 0.73 -0.19 38.29
C LEU A 19 -0.13 0.22 37.08
N LEU A 20 -1.37 0.60 37.33
CA LEU A 20 -2.28 1.06 36.23
C LEU A 20 -1.81 2.38 35.62
N THR A 21 -1.36 3.33 36.45
CA THR A 21 -0.80 4.60 35.95
C THR A 21 0.53 4.40 35.23
N ALA A 22 1.41 3.53 35.70
CA ALA A 22 2.66 3.17 35.03
C ALA A 22 2.39 2.48 33.69
N MET A 23 1.39 1.59 33.62
CA MET A 23 0.98 0.93 32.37
C MET A 23 0.37 1.91 31.40
N LEU A 24 -0.47 2.84 31.82
CA LEU A 24 -1.02 3.92 31.00
C LEU A 24 0.07 4.85 30.49
N GLN A 25 1.04 5.23 31.30
CA GLN A 25 2.18 6.03 30.89
C GLN A 25 3.07 5.28 29.89
N ALA A 26 3.34 4.00 30.09
CA ALA A 26 4.09 3.18 29.14
C ALA A 26 3.39 3.09 27.78
N LEU A 27 2.05 2.96 27.77
CA LEU A 27 1.25 2.97 26.54
C LEU A 27 1.25 4.34 25.84
N HIS A 28 1.23 5.44 26.58
CA HIS A 28 1.41 6.78 26.02
C HIS A 28 2.81 6.98 25.43
N PHE A 29 3.85 6.61 26.17
CA PHE A 29 5.23 6.72 25.70
C PHE A 29 5.49 5.92 24.42
N SER A 30 4.93 4.73 24.30
CA SER A 30 5.07 3.91 23.08
C SER A 30 4.32 4.51 21.88
N ARG A 31 3.17 5.13 22.10
CA ARG A 31 2.41 5.82 21.05
C ARG A 31 3.10 7.10 20.57
N ASP A 32 3.65 7.88 21.48
CA ASP A 32 4.37 9.11 21.14
C ASP A 32 5.66 8.81 20.36
N SER A 33 6.39 7.76 20.73
CA SER A 33 7.59 7.33 20.00
C SER A 33 7.27 6.78 18.60
N ALA A 34 6.19 6.02 18.45
CA ALA A 34 5.73 5.52 17.14
C ALA A 34 5.26 6.66 16.23
N SER A 35 4.54 7.64 16.77
CA SER A 35 4.13 8.84 16.05
C SER A 35 5.32 9.68 15.57
N SER A 36 6.31 9.88 16.44
CA SER A 36 7.54 10.60 16.11
C SER A 36 8.37 9.87 15.03
N ALA A 37 8.52 8.56 15.12
CA ALA A 37 9.25 7.75 14.13
C ALA A 37 8.56 7.79 12.77
N ARG A 38 7.22 7.70 12.72
CA ARG A 38 6.44 7.85 11.48
C ARG A 38 6.64 9.24 10.86
N GLN A 39 6.46 10.30 11.65
CA GLN A 39 6.62 11.67 11.15
C GLN A 39 8.03 11.88 10.59
N HIS A 40 9.06 11.37 11.27
CA HIS A 40 10.43 11.45 10.80
C HIS A 40 10.66 10.70 9.48
N LEU A 41 10.01 9.53 9.27
CA LEU A 41 10.09 8.81 7.98
C LEU A 41 9.41 9.59 6.86
N LEU A 42 8.23 10.15 7.11
CA LEU A 42 7.47 10.93 6.13
C LEU A 42 8.21 12.23 5.74
N GLN A 43 9.01 12.81 6.63
CA GLN A 43 9.84 13.98 6.33
C GLN A 43 11.00 13.69 5.37
N LEU A 44 11.39 12.43 5.21
CA LEU A 44 12.45 12.02 4.31
C LEU A 44 11.96 11.75 2.87
N VAL A 45 10.65 11.83 2.64
CA VAL A 45 10.06 11.61 1.31
C VAL A 45 10.51 12.70 0.33
N PRO A 46 10.82 12.34 -0.93
CA PRO A 46 11.18 13.30 -1.96
C PRO A 46 10.10 14.36 -2.17
N ALA A 47 10.51 15.62 -2.37
CA ALA A 47 9.59 16.74 -2.53
C ALA A 47 8.73 16.67 -3.81
N ASP A 48 9.19 15.94 -4.80
CA ASP A 48 8.54 15.71 -6.10
C ASP A 48 7.63 14.47 -6.14
N ALA A 49 7.43 13.81 -4.98
CA ALA A 49 6.54 12.67 -4.89
C ALA A 49 5.12 13.03 -5.35
N THR A 50 4.52 12.14 -6.14
CA THR A 50 3.11 12.20 -6.57
C THR A 50 2.24 11.25 -5.76
N ALA A 51 2.82 10.19 -5.19
CA ALA A 51 2.15 9.30 -4.26
C ALA A 51 3.09 8.89 -3.13
N VAL A 52 2.53 8.74 -1.93
CA VAL A 52 3.23 8.26 -0.73
C VAL A 52 2.39 7.17 -0.08
N ILE A 53 3.02 6.02 0.16
CA ILE A 53 2.43 4.89 0.86
C ILE A 53 3.21 4.68 2.15
N TYR A 54 2.52 4.51 3.26
CA TYR A 54 3.09 4.21 4.56
C TYR A 54 2.53 2.91 5.11
N VAL A 55 3.39 2.08 5.68
CA VAL A 55 3.03 0.82 6.34
C VAL A 55 3.78 0.70 7.66
N ASP A 56 3.05 0.56 8.77
CA ASP A 56 3.59 0.17 10.08
C ASP A 56 3.38 -1.33 10.29
N LEU A 57 4.42 -2.09 10.02
CA LEU A 57 4.38 -3.56 10.10
C LEU A 57 4.34 -4.05 11.55
N ASP A 58 4.90 -3.29 12.50
CA ASP A 58 4.83 -3.65 13.90
C ASP A 58 3.39 -3.55 14.43
N GLU A 59 2.68 -2.47 14.07
CA GLU A 59 1.26 -2.30 14.42
C GLU A 59 0.37 -3.32 13.70
N LEU A 60 0.67 -3.60 12.43
CA LEU A 60 -0.06 -4.60 11.65
C LEU A 60 0.11 -6.01 12.23
N ARG A 61 1.33 -6.41 12.59
CA ARG A 61 1.59 -7.72 13.22
C ARG A 61 0.92 -7.89 14.59
N ALA A 62 0.73 -6.80 15.31
CA ALA A 62 0.04 -6.82 16.60
C ALA A 62 -1.48 -7.01 16.46
N SER A 63 -2.06 -6.82 15.26
CA SER A 63 -3.49 -6.97 15.02
C SER A 63 -3.86 -8.40 14.66
N PRO A 64 -4.81 -9.04 15.40
CA PRO A 64 -5.29 -10.38 15.07
C PRO A 64 -5.86 -10.48 13.65
N PHE A 65 -6.59 -9.47 13.21
CA PHE A 65 -7.17 -9.39 11.87
C PHE A 65 -6.10 -9.46 10.76
N LEU A 66 -4.97 -8.81 10.97
CA LEU A 66 -3.91 -8.74 9.97
C LEU A 66 -2.97 -9.95 10.01
N ALA A 67 -2.96 -10.72 11.10
CA ALA A 67 -2.29 -12.01 11.12
C ALA A 67 -2.89 -12.97 10.06
N GLU A 68 -4.19 -12.87 9.81
CA GLU A 68 -4.86 -13.62 8.73
C GLU A 68 -4.46 -13.12 7.35
N LEU A 69 -4.36 -11.80 7.14
CA LEU A 69 -3.86 -11.25 5.88
C LEU A 69 -2.41 -11.64 5.60
N TYR A 70 -1.57 -11.72 6.61
CA TYR A 70 -0.19 -12.21 6.45
C TYR A 70 -0.14 -13.67 5.98
N ALA A 71 -1.11 -14.49 6.38
CA ALA A 71 -1.21 -15.87 5.89
C ALA A 71 -1.56 -15.95 4.39
N TRP A 72 -2.00 -14.86 3.78
CA TRP A 72 -2.30 -14.80 2.33
C TRP A 72 -1.10 -14.42 1.47
N ILE A 73 -0.15 -13.70 2.05
CA ILE A 73 1.06 -13.33 1.33
C ILE A 73 1.81 -14.63 1.07
N PRO A 74 2.10 -14.96 -0.21
CA PRO A 74 2.90 -16.14 -0.51
C PRO A 74 4.18 -16.04 0.31
N HIS A 75 4.38 -17.00 1.18
CA HIS A 75 5.61 -17.04 1.95
C HIS A 75 6.72 -17.25 0.93
N SER A 76 7.68 -16.36 0.90
CA SER A 76 8.89 -16.48 0.06
C SER A 76 9.78 -17.67 0.46
N SER A 77 9.22 -18.61 1.21
CA SER A 77 9.88 -19.86 1.62
C SER A 77 10.36 -20.73 0.45
N GLU A 78 9.85 -20.50 -0.75
CA GLU A 78 10.28 -21.17 -1.98
C GLU A 78 11.36 -20.38 -2.74
N ASP A 79 11.55 -19.09 -2.45
CA ASP A 79 12.59 -18.26 -3.07
C ASP A 79 13.95 -18.58 -2.46
N SER A 80 14.76 -19.34 -3.21
CA SER A 80 16.09 -19.77 -2.78
C SER A 80 17.03 -18.59 -2.51
N GLU A 81 16.89 -17.46 -3.23
CA GLU A 81 17.72 -16.26 -3.07
C GLU A 81 17.36 -15.54 -1.77
N TYR A 82 16.07 -15.43 -1.47
CA TYR A 82 15.61 -14.89 -0.20
C TYR A 82 16.04 -15.74 0.99
N LEU A 83 15.91 -17.06 0.90
CA LEU A 83 16.37 -17.96 1.96
C LEU A 83 17.89 -17.87 2.18
N GLN A 84 18.67 -17.68 1.12
CA GLN A 84 20.09 -17.42 1.25
C GLN A 84 20.38 -16.07 1.92
N PHE A 85 19.65 -15.01 1.54
CA PHE A 85 19.76 -13.71 2.17
C PHE A 85 19.46 -13.78 3.68
N VAL A 86 18.39 -14.46 4.08
CA VAL A 86 18.03 -14.68 5.49
C VAL A 86 19.14 -15.43 6.24
N ARG A 87 19.68 -16.49 5.65
CA ARG A 87 20.78 -17.28 6.26
C ARG A 87 22.05 -16.46 6.45
N ASP A 88 22.40 -15.66 5.45
CA ASP A 88 23.67 -14.91 5.45
C ASP A 88 23.61 -13.67 6.34
N THR A 89 22.44 -13.02 6.42
CA THR A 89 22.28 -11.75 7.13
C THR A 89 21.59 -11.89 8.48
N GLY A 90 20.78 -12.94 8.67
CA GLY A 90 19.89 -13.11 9.82
C GLY A 90 18.64 -12.24 9.76
N PHE A 91 18.45 -11.42 8.72
CA PHE A 91 17.31 -10.54 8.56
C PHE A 91 16.17 -11.26 7.82
N SER A 92 14.95 -11.16 8.39
CA SER A 92 13.72 -11.61 7.78
C SER A 92 12.73 -10.44 7.75
N TYR A 93 12.17 -10.10 6.58
CA TYR A 93 11.27 -8.96 6.48
C TYR A 93 10.00 -9.18 7.31
N GLU A 94 9.55 -10.42 7.46
CA GLU A 94 8.36 -10.77 8.22
C GLU A 94 8.50 -10.44 9.71
N ARG A 95 9.74 -10.49 10.24
CA ARG A 95 10.03 -10.32 11.66
C ARG A 95 10.69 -8.98 11.96
N ASP A 96 11.65 -8.61 11.12
CA ASP A 96 12.63 -7.57 11.47
C ASP A 96 12.34 -6.21 10.80
N LEU A 97 11.50 -6.18 9.76
CA LEU A 97 11.04 -4.95 9.12
C LEU A 97 9.94 -4.31 9.97
N GLN A 98 10.10 -3.05 10.33
CA GLN A 98 9.18 -2.36 11.25
C GLN A 98 8.25 -1.40 10.52
N ARG A 99 8.80 -0.49 9.71
CA ARG A 99 8.04 0.53 8.98
C ARG A 99 8.59 0.71 7.59
N VAL A 100 7.72 1.01 6.66
CA VAL A 100 8.09 1.30 5.28
C VAL A 100 7.34 2.54 4.80
N VAL A 101 8.05 3.42 4.12
CA VAL A 101 7.48 4.49 3.30
C VAL A 101 7.91 4.27 1.87
N VAL A 102 6.98 4.29 0.95
CA VAL A 102 7.24 4.25 -0.48
C VAL A 102 6.76 5.55 -1.09
N ALA A 103 7.63 6.23 -1.80
CA ALA A 103 7.30 7.41 -2.59
C ALA A 103 7.41 7.09 -4.08
N ILE A 104 6.45 7.57 -4.84
CA ILE A 104 6.41 7.46 -6.29
C ILE A 104 6.47 8.86 -6.84
N SER A 105 7.39 9.10 -7.79
CA SER A 105 7.54 10.37 -8.50
C SER A 105 7.40 10.13 -9.99
N ASN A 106 6.61 10.97 -10.67
CA ASN A 106 6.41 10.89 -12.10
C ASN A 106 7.09 12.06 -12.82
N HIS A 107 8.00 11.76 -13.72
CA HIS A 107 8.70 12.73 -14.55
C HIS A 107 8.38 12.45 -16.04
N GLY A 108 7.26 12.98 -16.50
CA GLY A 108 6.75 12.69 -17.84
C GLY A 108 6.37 11.21 -17.99
N SER A 109 7.08 10.47 -18.85
CA SER A 109 6.86 9.01 -19.03
C SER A 109 7.66 8.13 -18.07
N VAL A 110 8.50 8.70 -17.22
CA VAL A 110 9.37 7.96 -16.30
C VAL A 110 8.77 8.00 -14.90
N THR A 111 8.45 6.82 -14.36
CA THR A 111 8.06 6.64 -12.97
C THR A 111 9.29 6.21 -12.19
N ASN A 112 9.61 6.93 -11.12
CA ASN A 112 10.67 6.60 -10.17
C ASN A 112 10.05 6.12 -8.86
N ILE A 113 10.66 5.09 -8.28
CA ILE A 113 10.25 4.54 -6.99
C ILE A 113 11.38 4.78 -6.01
N PHE A 114 11.01 5.33 -4.87
CA PHE A 114 11.89 5.51 -3.73
C PHE A 114 11.22 4.93 -2.49
N ALA A 115 11.95 4.17 -1.68
CA ALA A 115 11.42 3.63 -0.45
C ALA A 115 12.42 3.80 0.69
N ILE A 116 11.91 4.00 1.89
CA ILE A 116 12.69 3.99 3.13
C ILE A 116 12.06 2.95 4.05
N ALA A 117 12.92 2.13 4.64
CA ALA A 117 12.49 1.11 5.59
C ALA A 117 13.25 1.24 6.90
N ASP A 118 12.52 1.21 8.02
CA ASP A 118 13.06 1.02 9.36
C ASP A 118 12.97 -0.45 9.73
N GLY A 119 14.02 -0.98 10.36
CA GLY A 119 14.07 -2.38 10.76
C GLY A 119 15.26 -2.73 11.64
N LYS A 120 15.29 -3.95 12.11
CA LYS A 120 16.39 -4.51 12.94
C LYS A 120 17.44 -5.14 12.03
N PHE A 121 18.32 -4.33 11.45
CA PHE A 121 19.36 -4.78 10.53
C PHE A 121 20.69 -5.06 11.26
N ASP A 122 21.32 -6.20 10.99
CA ASP A 122 22.78 -6.33 11.17
C ASP A 122 23.47 -5.72 9.94
N ARG A 123 23.69 -4.40 10.00
CA ARG A 123 24.23 -3.61 8.89
C ARG A 123 25.48 -4.25 8.30
N LYS A 124 26.41 -4.73 9.14
CA LYS A 124 27.67 -5.31 8.66
C LYS A 124 27.43 -6.57 7.80
N LYS A 125 26.52 -7.43 8.23
CA LYS A 125 26.19 -8.65 7.47
C LYS A 125 25.44 -8.33 6.19
N VAL A 126 24.49 -7.39 6.24
CA VAL A 126 23.73 -6.97 5.05
C VAL A 126 24.63 -6.28 4.03
N GLU A 127 25.50 -5.35 4.45
CA GLU A 127 26.49 -4.73 3.54
C GLU A 127 27.44 -5.78 2.95
N ALA A 128 27.95 -6.73 3.75
CA ALA A 128 28.79 -7.81 3.26
C ALA A 128 28.08 -8.73 2.25
N PHE A 129 26.79 -8.96 2.44
CA PHE A 129 25.97 -9.71 1.47
C PHE A 129 25.85 -8.93 0.16
N PHE A 130 25.56 -7.64 0.20
CA PHE A 130 25.45 -6.80 -0.99
C PHE A 130 26.78 -6.63 -1.73
N ASP A 131 27.91 -6.53 -1.01
CA ASP A 131 29.25 -6.46 -1.62
C ASP A 131 29.59 -7.74 -2.39
N ARG A 132 29.11 -8.91 -1.94
CA ARG A 132 29.35 -10.20 -2.64
C ARG A 132 28.44 -10.38 -3.85
N ASN A 133 27.20 -9.88 -3.77
CA ASN A 133 26.16 -10.20 -4.76
C ASN A 133 25.82 -9.01 -5.69
N GLY A 134 26.42 -7.84 -5.48
CA GLY A 134 26.14 -6.62 -6.22
C GLY A 134 27.36 -5.82 -6.59
N LYS A 135 27.13 -4.62 -7.09
CA LYS A 135 28.15 -3.60 -7.33
C LYS A 135 27.90 -2.45 -6.37
N SER A 136 28.94 -1.91 -5.75
CA SER A 136 28.83 -0.74 -4.90
C SER A 136 29.33 0.52 -5.57
N ALA A 137 28.72 1.66 -5.25
CA ALA A 137 29.13 3.01 -5.65
C ALA A 137 29.14 3.93 -4.43
N GLN A 138 30.08 4.88 -4.40
CA GLN A 138 30.18 5.85 -3.32
C GLN A 138 29.50 7.15 -3.74
N HIS A 139 28.49 7.59 -2.98
CA HIS A 139 27.78 8.85 -3.18
C HIS A 139 27.93 9.74 -1.94
N GLY A 140 28.93 10.61 -1.95
CA GLY A 140 29.31 11.42 -0.79
C GLY A 140 29.67 10.53 0.41
N LYS A 141 28.97 10.67 1.52
CA LYS A 141 29.15 9.85 2.73
C LYS A 141 28.42 8.49 2.69
N TRP A 142 27.61 8.24 1.66
CA TRP A 142 26.78 7.06 1.54
C TRP A 142 27.39 6.04 0.58
N LYS A 143 27.42 4.79 0.98
CA LYS A 143 27.72 3.66 0.12
C LYS A 143 26.40 3.08 -0.39
N ALA A 144 26.20 3.10 -1.69
CA ALA A 144 25.05 2.51 -2.35
C ALA A 144 25.44 1.19 -3.02
N PHE A 145 24.55 0.22 -2.99
CA PHE A 145 24.71 -1.09 -3.58
C PHE A 145 23.70 -1.26 -4.70
N ARG A 146 24.17 -1.60 -5.88
CA ARG A 146 23.31 -1.99 -6.99
C ARG A 146 23.08 -3.49 -6.91
N LEU A 147 21.84 -3.89 -6.68
CA LEU A 147 21.44 -5.28 -6.76
C LEU A 147 21.22 -5.66 -8.23
N ASN A 148 21.66 -6.86 -8.60
CA ASN A 148 21.53 -7.34 -9.98
C ASN A 148 20.04 -7.66 -10.21
N ALA A 149 19.44 -6.87 -11.10
CA ALA A 149 18.16 -7.22 -11.71
C ALA A 149 18.40 -8.18 -12.87
N THR A 150 17.42 -8.97 -13.23
CA THR A 150 17.41 -9.70 -14.50
C THR A 150 17.52 -8.71 -15.67
N ALA A 151 17.96 -9.16 -16.83
CA ALA A 151 18.34 -8.28 -17.96
C ALA A 151 17.24 -7.28 -18.39
N ASN A 152 15.99 -7.52 -18.03
CA ASN A 152 14.83 -6.71 -18.40
C ASN A 152 14.25 -5.87 -17.25
N GLU A 153 14.82 -5.93 -16.05
CA GLU A 153 14.32 -5.20 -14.89
C GLU A 153 15.18 -3.98 -14.59
N LYS A 154 14.54 -2.92 -14.09
CA LYS A 154 15.28 -1.76 -13.58
C LYS A 154 16.15 -2.18 -12.40
N PRO A 155 17.41 -1.72 -12.32
CA PRO A 155 18.28 -2.05 -11.20
C PRO A 155 17.69 -1.48 -9.90
N LEU A 156 17.73 -2.26 -8.84
CA LEU A 156 17.41 -1.79 -7.50
C LEU A 156 18.71 -1.31 -6.82
N TRP A 157 18.69 -0.09 -6.33
CA TRP A 157 19.76 0.49 -5.54
C TRP A 157 19.38 0.56 -4.08
N VAL A 158 20.35 0.30 -3.21
CA VAL A 158 20.14 0.21 -1.76
C VAL A 158 21.22 0.98 -1.05
N ALA A 159 20.87 1.78 -0.03
CA ALA A 159 21.83 2.50 0.79
C ALA A 159 21.40 2.53 2.26
N PHE A 160 22.34 2.31 3.19
CA PHE A 160 22.07 2.49 4.61
C PHE A 160 22.12 3.98 4.98
N LEU A 161 21.02 4.51 5.48
CA LEU A 161 20.92 5.86 6.03
C LEU A 161 21.37 5.90 7.50
N SER A 162 21.12 4.82 8.24
CA SER A 162 21.58 4.58 9.61
C SER A 162 21.74 3.07 9.87
N ASN A 163 21.99 2.67 11.11
CA ASN A 163 22.02 1.23 11.45
C ASN A 163 20.65 0.56 11.39
N GLU A 164 19.58 1.34 11.54
CA GLU A 164 18.19 0.87 11.61
C GLU A 164 17.35 1.32 10.41
N ARG A 165 17.97 2.02 9.46
CA ARG A 165 17.28 2.62 8.32
C ARG A 165 17.99 2.40 7.01
N ILE A 166 17.24 1.91 6.02
CA ILE A 166 17.71 1.63 4.68
C ILE A 166 16.85 2.34 3.65
N ALA A 167 17.47 2.87 2.60
CA ALA A 167 16.76 3.44 1.45
C ALA A 167 16.92 2.54 0.23
N PHE A 168 15.87 2.46 -0.57
CA PHE A 168 15.81 1.76 -1.84
C PHE A 168 15.37 2.71 -2.94
N SER A 169 15.88 2.50 -4.16
CA SER A 169 15.41 3.26 -5.34
C SER A 169 15.66 2.50 -6.63
N ASP A 170 14.91 2.84 -7.67
CA ASP A 170 15.16 2.39 -9.04
C ASP A 170 16.11 3.33 -9.82
N PHE A 171 16.72 4.30 -9.11
CA PHE A 171 17.75 5.21 -9.63
C PHE A 171 19.05 5.10 -8.81
N GLU A 172 20.16 5.48 -9.42
CA GLU A 172 21.53 5.15 -8.95
C GLU A 172 21.87 5.67 -7.54
N ASN A 173 21.30 6.79 -7.11
CA ASN A 173 21.64 7.39 -5.82
C ASN A 173 20.42 7.44 -4.88
N PRO A 174 20.15 6.38 -4.08
CA PRO A 174 19.05 6.40 -3.12
C PRO A 174 19.11 7.55 -2.11
N SER A 175 20.32 7.99 -1.76
CA SER A 175 20.49 9.10 -0.82
C SER A 175 20.08 10.47 -1.39
N ALA A 176 20.00 10.61 -2.72
CA ALA A 176 19.49 11.82 -3.35
C ALA A 176 17.96 11.95 -3.22
N GLY A 177 17.26 10.83 -3.07
CA GLY A 177 15.81 10.82 -2.78
C GLY A 177 15.51 11.27 -1.35
N VAL A 178 16.48 11.21 -0.45
CA VAL A 178 16.29 11.70 0.93
C VAL A 178 16.31 13.21 0.91
N SER A 179 15.18 13.84 1.19
CA SER A 179 15.11 15.29 1.32
C SER A 179 16.08 15.76 2.43
N ALA A 180 17.14 16.48 2.04
CA ALA A 180 18.12 17.00 2.99
C ALA A 180 17.53 18.12 3.86
N THR A 181 16.58 18.83 3.32
CA THR A 181 15.74 19.84 3.98
C THR A 181 14.31 19.68 3.45
N PRO A 182 13.35 19.43 4.33
CA PRO A 182 11.95 19.42 3.93
C PRO A 182 11.63 20.77 3.27
N SER A 183 11.16 20.76 2.03
CA SER A 183 10.69 22.00 1.42
C SER A 183 9.40 22.43 2.12
N ASP A 184 9.27 23.72 2.46
CA ASP A 184 8.07 24.26 3.10
C ASP A 184 6.81 23.94 2.28
N SER A 185 6.92 23.91 0.94
CA SER A 185 5.81 23.57 0.05
C SER A 185 5.36 22.11 0.16
N PHE A 186 6.31 21.17 0.27
CA PHE A 186 5.96 19.75 0.49
C PHE A 186 5.23 19.59 1.82
N HIS A 187 5.76 20.18 2.90
CA HIS A 187 5.12 20.11 4.20
C HIS A 187 3.75 20.77 4.22
N GLY A 188 3.58 21.92 3.57
CA GLY A 188 2.30 22.63 3.51
C GLY A 188 1.17 21.83 2.87
N GLU A 189 1.48 21.07 1.81
CA GLU A 189 0.46 20.29 1.08
C GLU A 189 0.23 18.88 1.67
N TRP A 190 1.29 18.18 2.05
CA TRP A 190 1.21 16.78 2.47
C TRP A 190 0.85 16.60 3.95
N ASN A 191 1.42 17.44 4.83
CA ASN A 191 1.24 17.29 6.27
C ASN A 191 -0.21 17.27 6.73
N PRO A 192 -1.12 18.15 6.28
CA PRO A 192 -2.51 18.09 6.71
C PRO A 192 -3.20 16.77 6.37
N ARG A 193 -2.73 16.09 5.29
CA ARG A 193 -3.24 14.79 4.85
C ARG A 193 -2.67 13.67 5.70
N PHE A 194 -1.37 13.70 5.98
CA PHE A 194 -0.73 12.74 6.87
C PHE A 194 -1.28 12.83 8.31
N GLU A 195 -1.55 14.03 8.80
CA GLU A 195 -2.14 14.24 10.14
C GLU A 195 -3.55 13.65 10.25
N ARG A 196 -4.37 13.77 9.18
CA ARG A 196 -5.70 13.15 9.15
C ARG A 196 -5.66 11.61 9.21
N LEU A 197 -4.56 11.04 8.72
CA LEU A 197 -4.34 9.59 8.69
C LEU A 197 -3.52 9.11 9.89
N ALA A 198 -3.23 10.02 10.85
CA ALA A 198 -2.54 9.68 12.09
C ALA A 198 -3.31 8.59 12.85
N GLY A 199 -2.61 7.51 13.24
CA GLY A 199 -3.22 6.35 13.89
C GLY A 199 -3.76 5.28 12.93
N SER A 200 -3.50 5.42 11.61
CA SER A 200 -3.69 4.34 10.66
C SER A 200 -2.35 3.69 10.35
N PRO A 201 -2.18 2.38 10.59
CA PRO A 201 -0.92 1.67 10.33
C PRO A 201 -0.65 1.47 8.83
N LEU A 202 -1.66 1.60 8.01
CA LEU A 202 -1.55 1.53 6.56
C LEU A 202 -2.28 2.72 5.95
N PHE A 203 -1.57 3.50 5.12
CA PHE A 203 -2.23 4.53 4.34
C PHE A 203 -1.47 4.85 3.03
N ALA A 204 -2.20 5.43 2.10
CA ALA A 204 -1.66 6.04 0.89
C ALA A 204 -2.24 7.44 0.73
N VAL A 205 -1.41 8.38 0.30
CA VAL A 205 -1.81 9.71 -0.14
C VAL A 205 -1.30 9.92 -1.55
N ILE A 206 -2.18 10.30 -2.45
CA ILE A 206 -1.92 10.39 -3.88
C ILE A 206 -2.34 11.78 -4.33
N ARG A 207 -1.42 12.51 -4.95
CA ARG A 207 -1.73 13.75 -5.64
C ARG A 207 -2.17 13.42 -7.07
N GLN A 208 -3.23 14.04 -7.54
CA GLN A 208 -3.73 13.81 -8.89
C GLN A 208 -2.66 14.08 -9.94
N ASP A 209 -2.48 13.12 -10.80
CA ASP A 209 -1.59 13.16 -11.94
C ASP A 209 -2.29 12.40 -13.09
N PRO A 210 -2.16 12.83 -14.36
CA PRO A 210 -2.79 12.14 -15.50
C PRO A 210 -2.44 10.65 -15.62
N SER A 211 -1.26 10.24 -15.14
CA SER A 211 -0.85 8.83 -15.11
C SER A 211 -1.68 7.97 -14.15
N ILE A 212 -2.18 8.57 -13.06
CA ILE A 212 -2.99 7.89 -12.04
C ILE A 212 -4.37 7.55 -12.58
N GLU A 213 -4.96 8.43 -13.37
CA GLU A 213 -6.24 8.15 -14.05
C GLU A 213 -6.12 6.90 -14.92
N SER A 214 -5.04 6.79 -15.68
CA SER A 214 -4.75 5.60 -16.49
C SER A 214 -4.57 4.35 -15.64
N ALA A 215 -3.89 4.45 -14.50
CA ALA A 215 -3.67 3.33 -13.59
C ALA A 215 -4.97 2.89 -12.90
N LEU A 216 -5.81 3.82 -12.45
CA LEU A 216 -7.12 3.53 -11.86
C LEU A 216 -8.06 2.86 -12.87
N ASN A 217 -8.05 3.34 -14.13
CA ASN A 217 -8.83 2.72 -15.20
C ASN A 217 -8.34 1.31 -15.53
N ALA A 218 -7.02 1.06 -15.49
CA ALA A 218 -6.45 -0.27 -15.71
C ALA A 218 -6.72 -1.23 -14.54
N ALA A 219 -6.80 -0.73 -13.31
CA ALA A 219 -7.08 -1.53 -12.12
C ALA A 219 -8.58 -1.80 -11.90
N ALA A 220 -9.48 -1.12 -12.63
CA ALA A 220 -10.91 -1.35 -12.51
C ALA A 220 -11.26 -2.80 -12.91
N PRO A 221 -11.94 -3.57 -12.05
CA PRO A 221 -12.35 -4.94 -12.37
C PRO A 221 -13.14 -4.97 -13.69
N GLY A 222 -12.87 -5.96 -14.54
CA GLY A 222 -13.35 -6.04 -15.91
C GLY A 222 -14.82 -5.66 -16.10
N GLY A 223 -15.06 -4.59 -16.84
CA GLY A 223 -16.37 -4.10 -17.22
C GLY A 223 -16.84 -2.81 -16.54
N PHE A 224 -16.19 -2.33 -15.49
CA PHE A 224 -16.57 -1.06 -14.83
C PHE A 224 -15.85 0.17 -15.41
N HIS A 225 -15.67 0.20 -16.73
CA HIS A 225 -15.22 1.42 -17.39
C HIS A 225 -16.39 2.38 -17.57
N SER A 226 -16.66 3.18 -16.53
CA SER A 226 -17.63 4.28 -16.65
C SER A 226 -16.89 5.56 -17.03
N PRO A 227 -17.09 6.11 -18.22
CA PRO A 227 -16.53 7.41 -18.62
C PRO A 227 -16.88 8.52 -17.63
N GLN A 228 -18.06 8.43 -16.99
CA GLN A 228 -18.50 9.38 -15.97
C GLN A 228 -17.65 9.28 -14.69
N LEU A 229 -17.34 8.06 -14.22
CA LEU A 229 -16.46 7.87 -13.06
C LEU A 229 -15.06 8.39 -13.35
N SER A 230 -14.49 8.05 -14.51
CA SER A 230 -13.17 8.55 -14.92
C SER A 230 -13.14 10.07 -14.97
N ALA A 231 -14.15 10.71 -15.54
CA ALA A 231 -14.24 12.16 -15.59
C ALA A 231 -14.36 12.81 -14.18
N LEU A 232 -15.07 12.17 -13.25
CA LEU A 232 -15.18 12.63 -11.85
C LEU A 232 -13.88 12.41 -11.08
N LEU A 233 -13.21 11.27 -11.26
CA LEU A 233 -11.91 10.97 -10.65
C LEU A 233 -10.83 11.94 -11.17
N GLY A 234 -10.87 12.33 -12.45
CA GLY A 234 -9.98 13.32 -13.02
C GLY A 234 -10.12 14.74 -12.42
N GLN A 235 -11.21 15.01 -11.69
CA GLN A 235 -11.45 16.28 -10.98
C GLN A 235 -11.04 16.25 -9.50
N LEU A 236 -10.49 15.13 -9.01
CA LEU A 236 -9.91 15.06 -7.68
C LEU A 236 -8.53 15.76 -7.70
N GLN A 237 -8.19 16.42 -6.64
CA GLN A 237 -6.82 16.93 -6.43
C GLN A 237 -5.97 15.93 -5.66
N TRP A 238 -6.58 15.28 -4.67
CA TRP A 238 -5.94 14.36 -3.78
C TRP A 238 -6.83 13.16 -3.49
N ILE A 239 -6.22 12.02 -3.35
CA ILE A 239 -6.87 10.81 -2.88
C ILE A 239 -6.08 10.32 -1.66
N SER A 240 -6.76 10.10 -0.56
CA SER A 240 -6.21 9.49 0.65
C SER A 240 -6.93 8.20 0.93
N ILE A 241 -6.19 7.12 1.19
CA ILE A 241 -6.75 5.81 1.54
C ILE A 241 -6.05 5.36 2.83
N ALA A 242 -6.81 4.90 3.80
CA ALA A 242 -6.26 4.39 5.05
C ALA A 242 -6.96 3.12 5.50
N GLY A 243 -6.19 2.19 6.05
CA GLY A 243 -6.67 0.99 6.71
C GLY A 243 -6.34 1.02 8.20
N LYS A 244 -7.34 0.80 9.04
CA LYS A 244 -7.16 0.70 10.50
C LYS A 244 -7.85 -0.56 11.01
N PRO A 245 -7.10 -1.48 11.65
CA PRO A 245 -7.70 -2.59 12.36
C PRO A 245 -8.57 -2.08 13.50
N ASP A 246 -9.76 -2.63 13.65
CA ASP A 246 -10.69 -2.35 14.73
C ASP A 246 -11.26 -3.69 15.22
N SER A 247 -10.67 -4.22 16.28
CA SER A 247 -10.97 -5.56 16.83
C SER A 247 -10.75 -6.68 15.79
N ASP A 248 -11.83 -7.24 15.26
CA ASP A 248 -11.86 -8.33 14.27
C ASP A 248 -12.11 -7.85 12.83
N GLN A 249 -12.16 -6.55 12.61
CA GLN A 249 -12.46 -5.94 11.31
C GLN A 249 -11.34 -4.99 10.87
N LEU A 250 -11.24 -4.77 9.56
CA LEU A 250 -10.43 -3.69 8.99
C LEU A 250 -11.34 -2.57 8.49
N ARG A 251 -11.28 -1.43 9.15
CA ARG A 251 -11.93 -0.23 8.65
C ARG A 251 -11.06 0.40 7.58
N VAL A 252 -11.58 0.49 6.36
CA VAL A 252 -10.95 1.17 5.24
C VAL A 252 -11.67 2.48 4.98
N VAL A 253 -10.92 3.56 4.90
CA VAL A 253 -11.44 4.90 4.60
C VAL A 253 -10.71 5.42 3.36
N ALA A 254 -11.47 5.81 2.34
CA ALA A 254 -10.97 6.54 1.19
C ALA A 254 -11.59 7.93 1.16
N GLU A 255 -10.78 8.97 0.95
CA GLU A 255 -11.24 10.35 0.86
C GLU A 255 -10.66 11.00 -0.40
N GLY A 256 -11.53 11.52 -1.27
CA GLY A 256 -11.17 12.28 -2.45
C GLY A 256 -11.43 13.77 -2.25
N GLU A 257 -10.40 14.61 -2.35
CA GLU A 257 -10.52 16.08 -2.30
C GLU A 257 -10.83 16.61 -3.69
N CYS A 258 -11.94 17.33 -3.82
CA CYS A 258 -12.47 17.81 -5.08
C CYS A 258 -12.08 19.25 -5.36
N LEU A 259 -11.87 19.58 -6.65
CA LEU A 259 -11.59 20.94 -7.12
C LEU A 259 -12.75 21.93 -6.84
N ALA A 260 -14.00 21.42 -6.89
CA ALA A 260 -15.18 22.24 -6.72
C ALA A 260 -16.26 21.55 -5.88
N PRO A 261 -17.10 22.33 -5.18
CA PRO A 261 -18.22 21.79 -4.38
C PRO A 261 -19.20 20.96 -5.21
N LEU A 262 -19.45 21.37 -6.46
CA LEU A 262 -20.33 20.65 -7.37
C LEU A 262 -19.79 19.26 -7.70
N THR A 263 -18.49 19.14 -7.92
CA THR A 263 -17.81 17.85 -8.17
C THR A 263 -17.98 16.89 -6.99
N ALA A 264 -17.81 17.39 -5.75
CA ALA A 264 -18.01 16.58 -4.56
C ALA A 264 -19.45 16.06 -4.47
N SER A 265 -20.45 16.87 -4.81
CA SER A 265 -21.85 16.45 -4.83
C SER A 265 -22.08 15.40 -5.90
N GLN A 266 -21.63 15.62 -7.14
CA GLN A 266 -21.80 14.67 -8.25
C GLN A 266 -21.11 13.34 -7.97
N LEU A 267 -19.88 13.37 -7.41
CA LEU A 267 -19.15 12.16 -7.04
C LEU A 267 -19.87 11.39 -5.92
N SER A 268 -20.33 12.09 -4.88
CA SER A 268 -21.10 11.45 -3.79
C SER A 268 -22.37 10.79 -4.31
N ASP A 269 -23.16 11.51 -5.11
CA ASP A 269 -24.42 11.01 -5.64
C ASP A 269 -24.19 9.82 -6.59
N PHE A 270 -23.13 9.88 -7.41
CA PHE A 270 -22.72 8.79 -8.29
C PHE A 270 -22.32 7.54 -7.50
N LEU A 271 -21.47 7.70 -6.47
CA LEU A 271 -21.03 6.56 -5.64
C LEU A 271 -22.19 5.95 -4.85
N GLN A 272 -23.13 6.76 -4.32
CA GLN A 272 -24.33 6.26 -3.68
C GLN A 272 -25.23 5.50 -4.66
N GLY A 273 -25.37 6.00 -5.90
CA GLY A 273 -26.07 5.29 -6.96
C GLY A 273 -25.45 3.94 -7.30
N LEU A 274 -24.12 3.88 -7.41
CA LEU A 274 -23.38 2.62 -7.63
C LEU A 274 -23.57 1.64 -6.46
N LEU A 275 -23.53 2.13 -5.23
CA LEU A 275 -23.74 1.31 -4.02
C LEU A 275 -25.13 0.67 -4.05
N LEU A 276 -26.17 1.44 -4.34
CA LEU A 276 -27.54 0.95 -4.45
C LEU A 276 -27.70 -0.05 -5.59
N LEU A 277 -27.08 0.21 -6.75
CA LEU A 277 -27.10 -0.73 -7.88
C LEU A 277 -26.40 -2.04 -7.53
N ALA A 278 -25.26 -1.99 -6.85
CA ALA A 278 -24.52 -3.18 -6.41
C ALA A 278 -25.35 -4.01 -5.41
N GLN A 279 -25.95 -3.36 -4.40
CA GLN A 279 -26.81 -4.02 -3.43
C GLN A 279 -28.05 -4.68 -4.09
N ASN A 280 -28.67 -3.98 -5.03
CA ASN A 280 -29.83 -4.51 -5.77
C ASN A 280 -29.41 -5.65 -6.72
N GLY A 281 -28.25 -5.53 -7.38
CA GLY A 281 -27.69 -6.56 -8.25
C GLY A 281 -27.45 -7.87 -7.50
N LEU A 282 -26.89 -7.82 -6.29
CA LEU A 282 -26.70 -9.01 -5.44
C LEU A 282 -28.02 -9.65 -4.98
N ASN A 283 -29.12 -8.91 -5.02
CA ASN A 283 -30.46 -9.42 -4.72
C ASN A 283 -31.20 -9.91 -5.95
N ASP A 284 -30.69 -9.74 -7.16
CA ASP A 284 -31.31 -10.25 -8.40
C ASP A 284 -31.43 -11.78 -8.37
N PRO A 285 -32.62 -12.34 -8.69
CA PRO A 285 -32.87 -13.79 -8.64
C PRO A 285 -31.91 -14.60 -9.53
N LYS A 286 -31.45 -14.04 -10.68
CA LYS A 286 -30.53 -14.73 -11.59
C LYS A 286 -29.13 -14.81 -11.01
N LEU A 287 -28.67 -13.75 -10.32
CA LEU A 287 -27.37 -13.74 -9.67
C LEU A 287 -27.38 -14.64 -8.43
N ARG A 288 -28.48 -14.62 -7.65
CA ARG A 288 -28.69 -15.51 -6.48
C ARG A 288 -28.58 -17.00 -6.81
N GLN A 289 -28.97 -17.40 -8.02
CA GLN A 289 -28.87 -18.80 -8.46
C GLN A 289 -27.44 -19.19 -8.88
N LYS A 290 -26.61 -18.22 -9.25
CA LYS A 290 -25.24 -18.45 -9.77
C LYS A 290 -24.15 -18.27 -8.73
N MET A 291 -24.41 -17.48 -7.70
CA MET A 291 -23.42 -17.12 -6.68
C MET A 291 -23.62 -17.98 -5.43
N ASN A 292 -22.50 -18.37 -4.79
CA ASN A 292 -22.57 -19.04 -3.50
C ASN A 292 -23.30 -18.16 -2.47
N PRO A 293 -24.27 -18.69 -1.69
CA PRO A 293 -25.00 -17.94 -0.68
C PRO A 293 -24.10 -17.23 0.33
N GLU A 294 -23.02 -17.86 0.79
CA GLU A 294 -22.07 -17.29 1.75
C GLU A 294 -21.29 -16.12 1.13
N GLU A 295 -20.83 -16.30 -0.11
CA GLU A 295 -20.15 -15.26 -0.86
C GLU A 295 -21.06 -14.03 -1.06
N ARG A 296 -22.29 -14.25 -1.47
CA ARG A 296 -23.29 -13.19 -1.65
C ARG A 296 -23.56 -12.44 -0.34
N GLU A 297 -23.67 -13.16 0.76
CA GLU A 297 -23.92 -12.56 2.08
C GLU A 297 -22.74 -11.68 2.51
N ALA A 298 -21.50 -12.13 2.34
CA ALA A 298 -20.34 -11.35 2.69
C ALA A 298 -20.19 -10.07 1.83
N TYR A 299 -20.49 -10.14 0.53
CA TYR A 299 -20.55 -8.93 -0.30
C TYR A 299 -21.67 -7.99 0.14
N LEU A 300 -22.84 -8.51 0.51
CA LEU A 300 -23.93 -7.68 1.02
C LEU A 300 -23.57 -7.02 2.36
N GLU A 301 -22.90 -7.71 3.26
CA GLU A 301 -22.41 -7.16 4.52
C GLU A 301 -21.42 -6.02 4.26
N LEU A 302 -20.42 -6.23 3.36
CA LEU A 302 -19.47 -5.21 2.96
C LEU A 302 -20.18 -3.97 2.38
N LEU A 303 -21.13 -4.17 1.45
CA LEU A 303 -21.85 -3.05 0.84
C LEU A 303 -22.82 -2.36 1.82
N LYS A 304 -23.32 -3.04 2.85
CA LYS A 304 -24.14 -2.44 3.90
C LYS A 304 -23.29 -1.61 4.87
N SER A 305 -22.05 -1.99 5.11
CA SER A 305 -21.12 -1.21 5.95
C SER A 305 -20.64 0.07 5.24
N ALA A 306 -20.87 0.19 3.93
CA ALA A 306 -20.43 1.33 3.15
C ALA A 306 -21.13 2.61 3.59
N ASP A 307 -20.35 3.61 4.00
CA ASP A 307 -20.82 4.95 4.33
C ASP A 307 -20.16 5.97 3.41
N ILE A 308 -20.97 6.74 2.70
CA ILE A 308 -20.52 7.73 1.72
C ILE A 308 -20.97 9.11 2.19
N GLN A 309 -20.00 9.95 2.55
CA GLN A 309 -20.25 11.25 3.12
C GLN A 309 -19.56 12.35 2.32
N LYS A 310 -20.23 13.50 2.20
CA LYS A 310 -19.61 14.76 1.79
C LYS A 310 -19.03 15.45 3.01
N ILE A 311 -17.79 15.88 2.93
CA ILE A 311 -17.09 16.55 4.02
C ILE A 311 -16.71 17.96 3.57
N ASP A 312 -17.13 18.94 4.35
CA ASP A 312 -16.77 20.33 4.19
C ASP A 312 -15.59 20.64 5.14
N ARG A 313 -14.46 21.01 4.56
CA ARG A 313 -13.27 21.44 5.30
C ARG A 313 -12.90 22.90 5.03
N GLY A 314 -13.91 23.74 4.78
CA GLY A 314 -13.70 25.13 4.42
C GLY A 314 -13.22 25.29 2.98
N GLU A 315 -11.91 25.33 2.77
CA GLU A 315 -11.30 25.47 1.43
C GLU A 315 -11.48 24.22 0.57
N TRP A 316 -11.60 23.04 1.19
CA TRP A 316 -11.66 21.75 0.51
C TRP A 316 -13.03 21.11 0.66
N LYS A 317 -13.55 20.60 -0.43
CA LYS A 317 -14.75 19.76 -0.44
C LYS A 317 -14.31 18.34 -0.76
N SER A 318 -14.63 17.39 0.12
CA SER A 318 -14.21 16.01 -0.03
C SER A 318 -15.40 15.07 -0.07
N VAL A 319 -15.23 13.93 -0.72
CA VAL A 319 -16.10 12.77 -0.60
C VAL A 319 -15.33 11.68 0.13
N ARG A 320 -15.90 11.18 1.20
CA ARG A 320 -15.35 10.07 1.99
C ARG A 320 -16.20 8.84 1.79
N VAL A 321 -15.54 7.74 1.55
CA VAL A 321 -16.11 6.39 1.54
C VAL A 321 -15.48 5.62 2.67
N MET A 322 -16.29 5.00 3.53
CA MET A 322 -15.84 4.10 4.59
C MET A 322 -16.42 2.73 4.34
N LEU A 323 -15.61 1.69 4.53
CA LEU A 323 -15.97 0.28 4.41
C LEU A 323 -15.42 -0.49 5.61
N GLU A 324 -16.13 -1.52 6.06
CA GLU A 324 -15.69 -2.45 7.08
C GLU A 324 -15.47 -3.83 6.46
N ILE A 325 -14.21 -4.28 6.43
CA ILE A 325 -13.82 -5.57 5.88
C ILE A 325 -13.82 -6.57 7.04
N THR A 326 -14.67 -7.57 6.97
CA THR A 326 -14.78 -8.64 7.96
C THR A 326 -13.86 -9.82 7.63
N PRO A 327 -13.47 -10.70 8.59
CA PRO A 327 -12.75 -11.94 8.32
C PRO A 327 -13.47 -12.83 7.30
N LYS A 328 -14.79 -12.91 7.39
CA LYS A 328 -15.64 -13.67 6.45
C LYS A 328 -15.47 -13.19 5.00
N PHE A 329 -15.42 -11.87 4.79
CA PHE A 329 -15.16 -11.31 3.45
C PHE A 329 -13.77 -11.67 2.96
N LEU A 330 -12.78 -11.63 3.83
CA LEU A 330 -11.40 -11.99 3.49
C LEU A 330 -11.28 -13.45 3.07
N ASP A 331 -11.87 -14.38 3.80
CA ASP A 331 -11.85 -15.81 3.45
C ASP A 331 -12.42 -16.07 2.05
N ILE A 332 -13.52 -15.40 1.72
CA ILE A 332 -14.12 -15.50 0.40
C ILE A 332 -13.24 -14.91 -0.69
N ALA A 333 -12.66 -13.74 -0.45
CA ALA A 333 -11.73 -13.11 -1.39
C ALA A 333 -10.48 -13.97 -1.63
N ARG A 334 -10.00 -14.67 -0.61
CA ARG A 334 -8.91 -15.65 -0.72
C ARG A 334 -9.28 -16.79 -1.67
N VAL A 335 -10.44 -17.42 -1.46
CA VAL A 335 -10.88 -18.53 -2.31
C VAL A 335 -11.04 -18.07 -3.75
N ALA A 336 -11.59 -16.88 -3.99
CA ALA A 336 -11.76 -16.32 -5.32
C ALA A 336 -10.40 -16.04 -6.01
N SER A 337 -9.40 -15.56 -5.28
CA SER A 337 -8.07 -15.28 -5.84
C SER A 337 -7.28 -16.54 -6.22
N THR A 338 -7.50 -17.65 -5.52
CA THR A 338 -6.86 -18.94 -5.83
C THR A 338 -7.57 -19.70 -6.97
N ALA A 339 -8.82 -19.36 -7.25
CA ALA A 339 -9.62 -20.01 -8.29
C ALA A 339 -9.41 -19.42 -9.71
N VAL A 340 -8.60 -18.35 -9.87
CA VAL A 340 -8.26 -17.84 -11.21
C VAL A 340 -7.29 -18.84 -11.87
N PRO A 341 -7.69 -19.53 -12.97
CA PRO A 341 -6.82 -20.47 -13.63
C PRO A 341 -5.56 -19.76 -14.15
N ALA A 342 -4.41 -20.36 -13.93
CA ALA A 342 -3.12 -19.93 -14.48
C ALA A 342 -3.03 -19.99 -16.03
N ASP A 343 -4.15 -20.18 -16.71
CA ASP A 343 -4.20 -20.56 -18.13
C ASP A 343 -4.42 -19.35 -19.10
N GLN A 344 -4.23 -18.12 -18.64
CA GLN A 344 -4.25 -16.94 -19.55
C GLN A 344 -2.87 -16.28 -19.74
N THR A 345 -1.81 -16.96 -19.33
CA THR A 345 -0.46 -16.46 -19.63
C THR A 345 0.07 -17.22 -20.86
N SER A 346 0.06 -16.48 -21.98
CA SER A 346 0.86 -16.74 -23.18
C SER A 346 0.48 -17.91 -24.08
N ALA A 347 -0.51 -17.74 -24.94
CA ALA A 347 -0.33 -18.17 -26.32
C ALA A 347 0.53 -17.10 -27.04
N PRO A 348 1.71 -17.44 -27.59
CA PRO A 348 2.43 -16.51 -28.45
C PRO A 348 1.54 -16.17 -29.65
N PRO A 349 1.56 -14.94 -30.17
CA PRO A 349 0.78 -14.59 -31.36
C PRO A 349 1.27 -15.49 -32.51
N GLU A 350 0.37 -16.34 -33.01
CA GLU A 350 0.56 -17.13 -34.19
C GLU A 350 0.88 -16.18 -35.35
N ASN A 351 2.11 -16.25 -35.82
CA ASN A 351 2.63 -15.44 -36.90
C ASN A 351 1.85 -15.83 -38.18
N PRO A 352 1.08 -14.93 -38.83
CA PRO A 352 0.36 -15.25 -40.01
C PRO A 352 1.38 -15.59 -41.11
N GLN A 353 1.44 -16.88 -41.46
CA GLN A 353 2.24 -17.38 -42.58
C GLN A 353 1.90 -16.57 -43.85
N LYS A 354 2.91 -15.88 -44.36
CA LYS A 354 2.92 -15.18 -45.66
C LYS A 354 2.64 -16.19 -46.77
N PRO A 355 1.62 -16.03 -47.62
CA PRO A 355 1.37 -16.97 -48.70
C PRO A 355 2.54 -16.94 -49.67
N ALA A 356 3.02 -18.15 -50.01
CA ALA A 356 4.07 -18.36 -50.99
C ALA A 356 3.66 -17.83 -52.38
N ALA A 357 4.45 -16.92 -52.88
CA ALA A 357 4.30 -16.38 -54.22
C ALA A 357 4.63 -17.46 -55.28
N THR A 358 3.62 -17.95 -55.98
CA THR A 358 3.74 -18.82 -57.15
C THR A 358 4.37 -18.04 -58.31
N SER A 359 5.64 -18.32 -58.60
CA SER A 359 6.32 -17.82 -59.80
C SER A 359 5.76 -18.50 -61.07
N LYS A 360 4.97 -17.77 -61.86
CA LYS A 360 4.63 -18.17 -63.22
C LYS A 360 5.76 -17.78 -64.19
N SER A 361 6.52 -18.79 -64.59
CA SER A 361 7.42 -18.76 -65.76
C SER A 361 6.65 -18.48 -67.03
N LYS A 362 6.87 -17.33 -67.67
CA LYS A 362 6.46 -17.07 -69.05
C LYS A 362 7.64 -17.29 -70.02
N SER A 363 7.61 -18.42 -70.63
CA SER A 363 8.38 -18.70 -71.89
C SER A 363 8.02 -17.70 -72.94
N ARG A 364 8.98 -16.97 -73.48
CA ARG A 364 8.82 -16.12 -74.71
C ARG A 364 9.62 -16.71 -75.86
N LYS A 365 8.89 -17.32 -76.80
CA LYS A 365 9.41 -17.72 -78.08
C LYS A 365 9.74 -16.52 -78.95
N LYS A 366 10.87 -16.63 -79.71
CA LYS A 366 11.34 -15.73 -80.75
C LYS A 366 10.41 -15.70 -81.97
N LYS A 367 10.25 -14.53 -82.54
CA LYS A 367 10.48 -14.22 -83.91
C LYS A 367 11.01 -12.79 -84.08
#